data_9865fe2d4ba90d0989d1c5ae78289f85
#
_entry.id   9865fe2d4ba90d0989d1c5ae78289f85
#
_cell.length_a   1.000
_cell.length_b   1.000
_cell.length_c   1.000
_cell.angle_alpha   90.00
_cell.angle_beta   90.00
_cell.angle_gamma   90.00
#
_symmetry.space_group_name_H-M   'P 1'
#
loop_
_entity.id
_entity.type
_entity.pdbx_description
1 polymer ?
#
loop_
_entity_poly.entity_id
_entity_poly.type
_entity_poly.pdbx_seq_one_letter_code
_entity_poly.pdbx_strand_id
1 'polypeptide(L)'
;MKDRSREAYNIADLREMARRRLPKGIFEFVDRGSEDEVALRNNRAAFERIKLKPRTLVDVSGRSQEITLFGNPQRMPIIIAPTGTAGLMCYHGEIGLARAAAAAGIPFALSTGSMTSMETIAAEAGGRLWFQLYMWPDRSLSHRLVERAKAAGYEALVVTVDGAAAGNREYNLRNGFTVPFSFTRRNVTDVLMHPGWMFGVLARYVFTTGMPRYENYPSEIRNRITAQPMGKSMLRCDSLTWDDLRVLRKIWPHTLIVKGILHPQDALLAADCGADAVIVSNHGGRNLDSSMAPIEVLPEVVDAVGKRLTVIVDSGFRRGSDVVKALALGAKAVLIGRATLYGTAVGGEAGAARAIDLFREEIDRVLALLGCPRISALSRDYLVLPETPPALLAGIPKAALELPESAKVAGEH
;
A
#
# COMPACT_ATOMS: atom_id res chain seq x y z
N MET A 1 -9.54 -20.35 -17.42
CA MET A 1 -9.97 -19.01 -17.91
C MET A 1 -8.80 -18.45 -18.71
N LYS A 2 -9.04 -17.92 -19.93
CA LYS A 2 -7.96 -17.39 -20.77
C LYS A 2 -7.39 -16.12 -20.14
N ASP A 3 -6.08 -16.08 -19.91
CA ASP A 3 -5.39 -14.89 -19.44
C ASP A 3 -5.38 -13.84 -20.57
N ARG A 4 -6.02 -12.70 -20.30
CA ARG A 4 -6.06 -11.55 -21.20
C ARG A 4 -5.20 -10.39 -20.72
N SER A 5 -4.48 -10.54 -19.63
CA SER A 5 -3.65 -9.46 -19.06
C SER A 5 -2.57 -8.98 -20.02
N ARG A 6 -2.12 -9.86 -20.94
CA ARG A 6 -1.14 -9.51 -21.99
C ARG A 6 -1.66 -8.51 -23.02
N GLU A 7 -2.99 -8.33 -23.13
CA GLU A 7 -3.60 -7.34 -24.01
C GLU A 7 -3.50 -5.91 -23.44
N ALA A 8 -3.10 -5.77 -22.17
CA ALA A 8 -2.92 -4.46 -21.51
C ALA A 8 -1.55 -3.86 -21.84
N TYR A 9 -1.55 -2.62 -22.27
CA TYR A 9 -0.35 -1.82 -22.57
C TYR A 9 0.08 -0.92 -21.42
N ASN A 10 -0.80 -0.72 -20.42
CA ASN A 10 -0.58 0.12 -19.25
C ASN A 10 -1.54 -0.27 -18.11
N ILE A 11 -1.37 0.37 -16.95
CA ILE A 11 -2.21 0.10 -15.77
C ILE A 11 -3.66 0.56 -15.96
N ALA A 12 -3.93 1.58 -16.80
CA ALA A 12 -5.30 2.02 -17.07
C ALA A 12 -6.07 0.96 -17.86
N ASP A 13 -5.41 0.25 -18.79
CA ASP A 13 -6.02 -0.86 -19.52
C ASP A 13 -6.39 -2.00 -18.55
N LEU A 14 -5.48 -2.39 -17.64
CA LEU A 14 -5.77 -3.38 -16.59
C LEU A 14 -6.95 -2.95 -15.70
N ARG A 15 -7.03 -1.66 -15.35
CA ARG A 15 -8.15 -1.12 -14.58
C ARG A 15 -9.49 -1.28 -15.32
N GLU A 16 -9.52 -0.92 -16.61
CA GLU A 16 -10.73 -1.03 -17.41
C GLU A 16 -11.14 -2.50 -17.64
N MET A 17 -10.17 -3.40 -17.87
CA MET A 17 -10.43 -4.83 -17.97
C MET A 17 -10.96 -5.39 -16.63
N ALA A 18 -10.41 -4.97 -15.50
CA ALA A 18 -10.90 -5.35 -14.16
C ALA A 18 -12.32 -4.84 -13.92
N ARG A 19 -12.62 -3.59 -14.35
CA ARG A 19 -13.96 -3.00 -14.26
C ARG A 19 -15.03 -3.82 -14.98
N ARG A 20 -14.69 -4.34 -16.16
CA ARG A 20 -15.60 -5.19 -16.98
C ARG A 20 -15.79 -6.59 -16.39
N ARG A 21 -14.84 -7.06 -15.59
CA ARG A 21 -14.82 -8.42 -15.07
C ARG A 21 -15.44 -8.57 -13.69
N LEU A 22 -15.25 -7.56 -12.83
CA LEU A 22 -15.70 -7.62 -11.45
C LEU A 22 -17.11 -7.06 -11.29
N PRO A 23 -17.93 -7.63 -10.41
CA PRO A 23 -19.13 -6.97 -9.95
C PRO A 23 -18.82 -5.55 -9.48
N LYS A 24 -19.72 -4.61 -9.79
CA LYS A 24 -19.54 -3.18 -9.55
C LYS A 24 -19.13 -2.87 -8.10
N GLY A 25 -19.79 -3.48 -7.12
CA GLY A 25 -19.49 -3.25 -5.71
C GLY A 25 -18.06 -3.66 -5.35
N ILE A 26 -17.55 -4.76 -5.92
CA ILE A 26 -16.19 -5.25 -5.68
C ILE A 26 -15.16 -4.35 -6.40
N PHE A 27 -15.44 -3.98 -7.65
CA PHE A 27 -14.57 -3.08 -8.39
C PHE A 27 -14.45 -1.73 -7.68
N GLU A 28 -15.56 -1.09 -7.33
CA GLU A 28 -15.57 0.21 -6.68
C GLU A 28 -14.99 0.17 -5.26
N PHE A 29 -15.10 -0.94 -4.54
CA PHE A 29 -14.43 -1.13 -3.25
C PHE A 29 -12.91 -0.96 -3.35
N VAL A 30 -12.30 -1.42 -4.44
CA VAL A 30 -10.86 -1.26 -4.69
C VAL A 30 -10.54 0.10 -5.31
N ASP A 31 -11.33 0.51 -6.31
CA ASP A 31 -11.01 1.63 -7.20
C ASP A 31 -11.23 3.01 -6.56
N ARG A 32 -12.32 3.14 -5.78
CA ARG A 32 -12.80 4.40 -5.25
C ARG A 32 -12.07 4.85 -3.98
N GLY A 33 -12.21 6.15 -3.66
CA GLY A 33 -11.67 6.80 -2.47
C GLY A 33 -12.69 7.00 -1.35
N SER A 34 -12.42 7.95 -0.47
CA SER A 34 -13.34 8.44 0.55
C SER A 34 -14.08 9.66 0.02
N GLU A 35 -15.28 9.92 0.54
CA GLU A 35 -16.06 11.16 0.36
C GLU A 35 -16.11 11.62 -1.10
N ASP A 36 -15.64 12.83 -1.38
CA ASP A 36 -15.63 13.45 -2.72
C ASP A 36 -14.41 13.05 -3.55
N GLU A 37 -13.53 12.19 -3.04
CA GLU A 37 -12.32 11.69 -3.72
C GLU A 37 -11.30 12.79 -4.07
N VAL A 38 -11.23 13.86 -3.27
CA VAL A 38 -10.27 14.95 -3.45
C VAL A 38 -8.83 14.43 -3.33
N ALA A 39 -8.51 13.69 -2.25
CA ALA A 39 -7.20 13.10 -2.07
C ALA A 39 -6.89 12.07 -3.16
N LEU A 40 -7.87 11.26 -3.58
CA LEU A 40 -7.69 10.27 -4.64
C LEU A 40 -7.30 10.93 -5.97
N ARG A 41 -7.99 12.02 -6.35
CA ARG A 41 -7.65 12.78 -7.56
C ARG A 41 -6.32 13.51 -7.42
N ASN A 42 -6.06 14.15 -6.25
CA ASN A 42 -4.81 14.87 -6.03
C ASN A 42 -3.60 13.93 -6.04
N ASN A 43 -3.73 12.69 -5.55
CA ASN A 43 -2.67 11.68 -5.66
C ASN A 43 -2.19 11.45 -7.10
N ARG A 44 -3.04 11.67 -8.12
CA ARG A 44 -2.64 11.63 -9.53
C ARG A 44 -2.14 12.97 -10.04
N ALA A 45 -2.90 14.03 -9.79
CA ALA A 45 -2.57 15.38 -10.25
C ALA A 45 -1.21 15.87 -9.73
N ALA A 46 -0.83 15.48 -8.51
CA ALA A 46 0.46 15.83 -7.94
C ALA A 46 1.65 15.32 -8.76
N PHE A 47 1.56 14.10 -9.30
CA PHE A 47 2.59 13.58 -10.20
C PHE A 47 2.67 14.36 -11.52
N GLU A 48 1.55 14.87 -12.03
CA GLU A 48 1.51 15.60 -13.30
C GLU A 48 2.17 16.97 -13.19
N ARG A 49 2.16 17.58 -12.00
CA ARG A 49 2.84 18.86 -11.72
C ARG A 49 4.36 18.73 -11.72
N ILE A 50 4.92 17.58 -11.38
CA ILE A 50 6.35 17.32 -11.41
C ILE A 50 6.77 16.94 -12.83
N LYS A 51 7.76 17.64 -13.41
CA LYS A 51 8.30 17.31 -14.74
C LYS A 51 9.69 16.70 -14.63
N LEU A 52 10.01 15.81 -15.57
CA LEU A 52 11.32 15.22 -15.74
C LEU A 52 12.20 16.10 -16.64
N LYS A 53 13.45 16.30 -16.25
CA LYS A 53 14.45 17.11 -16.98
C LYS A 53 15.52 16.17 -17.53
N PRO A 54 15.41 15.75 -18.81
CA PRO A 54 16.35 14.77 -19.38
C PRO A 54 17.73 15.37 -19.64
N ARG A 55 18.74 14.50 -19.55
CA ARG A 55 20.11 14.76 -20.03
C ARG A 55 20.35 13.97 -21.30
N THR A 56 21.02 14.57 -22.26
CA THR A 56 21.33 13.96 -23.55
C THR A 56 22.79 13.48 -23.60
N LEU A 57 23.10 12.55 -24.53
CA LEU A 57 24.44 12.01 -24.78
C LEU A 57 25.07 11.35 -23.55
N VAL A 58 24.25 10.75 -22.69
CA VAL A 58 24.69 9.90 -21.58
C VAL A 58 24.56 8.45 -22.00
N ASP A 59 25.63 7.67 -21.83
CA ASP A 59 25.56 6.22 -22.06
C ASP A 59 24.69 5.54 -21.01
N VAL A 60 23.58 4.96 -21.46
CA VAL A 60 22.59 4.23 -20.66
C VAL A 60 22.46 2.77 -21.11
N SER A 61 23.39 2.25 -21.92
CA SER A 61 23.33 0.88 -22.43
C SER A 61 23.37 -0.17 -21.30
N GLY A 62 24.09 0.10 -20.23
CA GLY A 62 24.18 -0.74 -19.02
C GLY A 62 23.24 -0.30 -17.87
N ARG A 63 22.11 0.35 -18.17
CA ARG A 63 21.20 0.87 -17.13
C ARG A 63 20.62 -0.24 -16.25
N SER A 64 20.44 0.05 -14.96
CA SER A 64 19.90 -0.87 -13.97
C SER A 64 18.85 -0.24 -13.09
N GLN A 65 17.81 -1.03 -12.75
CA GLN A 65 16.75 -0.70 -11.80
C GLN A 65 17.02 -1.29 -10.42
N GLU A 66 18.11 -2.00 -10.24
CA GLU A 66 18.44 -2.69 -8.99
C GLU A 66 18.68 -1.71 -7.84
N ILE A 67 18.21 -2.08 -6.67
CA ILE A 67 18.45 -1.39 -5.41
C ILE A 67 18.81 -2.39 -4.32
N THR A 68 19.38 -1.88 -3.22
CA THR A 68 19.49 -2.62 -1.97
C THR A 68 18.47 -2.07 -0.97
N LEU A 69 17.63 -2.93 -0.40
CA LEU A 69 16.63 -2.56 0.58
C LEU A 69 16.75 -3.46 1.81
N PHE A 70 17.05 -2.86 2.97
CA PHE A 70 17.32 -3.54 4.24
C PHE A 70 18.39 -4.64 4.12
N GLY A 71 19.50 -4.31 3.45
CA GLY A 71 20.62 -5.22 3.23
C GLY A 71 20.43 -6.26 2.12
N ASN A 72 19.21 -6.40 1.59
CA ASN A 72 18.90 -7.39 0.56
C ASN A 72 18.83 -6.77 -0.84
N PRO A 73 19.40 -7.43 -1.88
CA PRO A 73 19.27 -6.99 -3.25
C PRO A 73 17.83 -7.11 -3.72
N GLN A 74 17.39 -6.16 -4.53
CA GLN A 74 16.04 -6.10 -5.10
C GLN A 74 16.14 -5.66 -6.57
N ARG A 75 15.47 -6.38 -7.46
CA ARG A 75 15.58 -6.19 -8.92
C ARG A 75 14.97 -4.88 -9.42
N MET A 76 14.07 -4.26 -8.69
CA MET A 76 13.45 -2.97 -9.04
C MET A 76 12.93 -2.27 -7.77
N PRO A 77 12.77 -0.95 -7.76
CA PRO A 77 12.41 -0.17 -6.57
C PRO A 77 10.90 -0.23 -6.25
N ILE A 78 10.30 -1.40 -6.35
CA ILE A 78 8.85 -1.62 -6.17
C ILE A 78 8.61 -2.67 -5.08
N ILE A 79 7.54 -2.47 -4.32
CA ILE A 79 7.02 -3.37 -3.30
C ILE A 79 5.52 -3.51 -3.55
N ILE A 80 4.96 -4.71 -3.46
CA ILE A 80 3.50 -4.87 -3.49
C ILE A 80 2.93 -4.43 -2.15
N ALA A 81 2.07 -3.40 -2.18
CA ALA A 81 1.44 -2.81 -1.01
C ALA A 81 0.49 -3.79 -0.31
N PRO A 82 0.32 -3.66 1.02
CA PRO A 82 -0.67 -4.44 1.74
C PRO A 82 -2.09 -4.03 1.31
N THR A 83 -2.77 -4.94 0.65
CA THR A 83 -4.16 -4.76 0.20
C THR A 83 -5.03 -5.84 0.80
N GLY A 84 -6.10 -5.44 1.48
CA GLY A 84 -7.09 -6.38 1.98
C GLY A 84 -7.93 -6.96 0.84
N THR A 85 -8.48 -8.15 1.07
CA THR A 85 -9.50 -8.76 0.21
C THR A 85 -9.10 -9.05 -1.24
N ALA A 86 -7.81 -9.24 -1.53
CA ALA A 86 -7.36 -9.60 -2.89
C ALA A 86 -7.98 -10.94 -3.36
N GLY A 87 -8.36 -11.81 -2.42
CA GLY A 87 -9.14 -13.02 -2.70
C GLY A 87 -10.50 -12.78 -3.37
N LEU A 88 -11.08 -11.57 -3.26
CA LEU A 88 -12.29 -11.21 -4.01
C LEU A 88 -11.99 -10.77 -5.46
N MET A 89 -10.76 -10.38 -5.76
CA MET A 89 -10.35 -10.06 -7.13
C MET A 89 -10.19 -11.33 -7.97
N CYS A 90 -9.57 -12.34 -7.36
CA CYS A 90 -9.36 -13.66 -7.94
C CYS A 90 -9.31 -14.69 -6.81
N TYR A 91 -9.74 -15.91 -7.05
CA TYR A 91 -9.58 -17.02 -6.10
C TYR A 91 -8.10 -17.18 -5.74
N HIS A 92 -7.77 -17.17 -4.43
CA HIS A 92 -6.38 -17.16 -3.91
C HIS A 92 -5.54 -15.96 -4.44
N GLY A 93 -6.17 -14.78 -4.57
CA GLY A 93 -5.52 -13.59 -5.13
C GLY A 93 -4.27 -13.15 -4.36
N GLU A 94 -4.25 -13.31 -3.04
CA GLU A 94 -3.07 -12.99 -2.21
C GLU A 94 -1.88 -13.92 -2.53
N ILE A 95 -2.13 -15.22 -2.74
CA ILE A 95 -1.08 -16.19 -3.13
C ILE A 95 -0.52 -15.81 -4.50
N GLY A 96 -1.40 -15.49 -5.46
CA GLY A 96 -0.97 -15.06 -6.79
C GLY A 96 -0.13 -13.77 -6.77
N LEU A 97 -0.51 -12.80 -5.95
CA LEU A 97 0.29 -11.57 -5.74
C LEU A 97 1.65 -11.86 -5.13
N ALA A 98 1.72 -12.71 -4.11
CA ALA A 98 2.96 -13.07 -3.44
C ALA A 98 3.91 -13.84 -4.37
N ARG A 99 3.40 -14.80 -5.16
CA ARG A 99 4.18 -15.55 -6.15
C ARG A 99 4.70 -14.63 -7.27
N ALA A 100 3.86 -13.73 -7.78
CA ALA A 100 4.28 -12.74 -8.79
C ALA A 100 5.39 -11.82 -8.24
N ALA A 101 5.30 -11.39 -6.97
CA ALA A 101 6.34 -10.62 -6.30
C ALA A 101 7.65 -11.40 -6.15
N ALA A 102 7.56 -12.65 -5.70
CA ALA A 102 8.72 -13.55 -5.54
C ALA A 102 9.44 -13.76 -6.89
N ALA A 103 8.69 -14.06 -7.95
CA ALA A 103 9.23 -14.22 -9.31
C ALA A 103 9.90 -12.94 -9.83
N ALA A 104 9.34 -11.77 -9.51
CA ALA A 104 9.90 -10.47 -9.87
C ALA A 104 11.10 -10.07 -8.99
N GLY A 105 11.40 -10.77 -7.90
CA GLY A 105 12.45 -10.44 -6.94
C GLY A 105 12.17 -9.17 -6.14
N ILE A 106 10.90 -8.96 -5.75
CA ILE A 106 10.44 -7.80 -4.96
C ILE A 106 9.63 -8.26 -3.73
N PRO A 107 9.54 -7.43 -2.66
CA PRO A 107 8.75 -7.79 -1.49
C PRO A 107 7.23 -7.74 -1.75
N PHE A 108 6.51 -8.62 -1.04
CA PHE A 108 5.06 -8.63 -0.93
C PHE A 108 4.65 -8.33 0.51
N ALA A 109 3.80 -7.31 0.73
CA ALA A 109 3.23 -7.01 2.02
C ALA A 109 1.82 -7.59 2.15
N LEU A 110 1.67 -8.60 3.03
CA LEU A 110 0.38 -9.20 3.36
C LEU A 110 -0.39 -8.32 4.32
N SER A 111 -1.65 -8.04 4.02
CA SER A 111 -2.53 -7.27 4.92
C SER A 111 -3.11 -8.12 6.05
N THR A 112 -3.29 -7.52 7.23
CA THR A 112 -4.15 -8.09 8.29
C THR A 112 -5.54 -8.50 7.77
N GLY A 113 -6.11 -7.70 6.86
CA GLY A 113 -7.40 -7.94 6.21
C GLY A 113 -7.34 -8.89 5.00
N SER A 114 -6.38 -9.79 4.94
CA SER A 114 -6.24 -10.80 3.89
C SER A 114 -7.21 -11.97 4.10
N MET A 115 -7.64 -12.58 3.00
CA MET A 115 -8.47 -13.80 2.98
C MET A 115 -7.63 -15.07 2.95
N THR A 116 -6.32 -14.96 2.95
CA THR A 116 -5.36 -16.05 3.05
C THR A 116 -4.52 -15.86 4.30
N SER A 117 -4.27 -16.94 5.05
CA SER A 117 -3.46 -16.85 6.26
C SER A 117 -2.00 -16.57 5.95
N MET A 118 -1.32 -15.92 6.88
CA MET A 118 0.11 -15.60 6.73
C MET A 118 0.97 -16.87 6.62
N GLU A 119 0.57 -17.94 7.30
CA GLU A 119 1.25 -19.23 7.25
C GLU A 119 1.12 -19.87 5.85
N THR A 120 -0.08 -19.80 5.25
CA THR A 120 -0.32 -20.31 3.89
C THR A 120 0.50 -19.51 2.86
N ILE A 121 0.55 -18.19 2.98
CA ILE A 121 1.39 -17.36 2.10
C ILE A 121 2.86 -17.73 2.24
N ALA A 122 3.37 -17.90 3.46
CA ALA A 122 4.76 -18.28 3.70
C ALA A 122 5.10 -19.65 3.09
N ALA A 123 4.17 -20.61 3.23
CA ALA A 123 4.36 -21.97 2.70
C ALA A 123 4.28 -22.05 1.17
N GLU A 124 3.39 -21.26 0.53
CA GLU A 124 3.06 -21.44 -0.88
C GLU A 124 3.72 -20.46 -1.84
N ALA A 125 4.14 -19.28 -1.37
CA ALA A 125 4.63 -18.24 -2.27
C ALA A 125 6.15 -18.07 -2.26
N GLY A 126 6.78 -18.22 -1.11
CA GLY A 126 8.22 -17.88 -0.95
C GLY A 126 8.51 -16.40 -1.13
N GLY A 127 9.78 -16.06 -1.37
CA GLY A 127 10.21 -14.67 -1.60
C GLY A 127 10.28 -13.84 -0.32
N ARG A 128 10.28 -12.51 -0.48
CA ARG A 128 10.41 -11.54 0.61
C ARG A 128 9.03 -11.14 1.12
N LEU A 129 8.68 -11.58 2.34
CA LEU A 129 7.35 -11.41 2.91
C LEU A 129 7.37 -10.36 4.03
N TRP A 130 6.47 -9.38 3.94
CA TRP A 130 6.21 -8.36 4.94
C TRP A 130 4.79 -8.53 5.48
N PHE A 131 4.58 -8.32 6.76
CA PHE A 131 3.25 -8.37 7.36
C PHE A 131 2.77 -6.99 7.76
N GLN A 132 1.60 -6.57 7.28
CA GLN A 132 0.98 -5.32 7.68
C GLN A 132 0.02 -5.55 8.84
N LEU A 133 0.24 -4.81 9.92
CA LEU A 133 -0.51 -4.86 11.17
C LEU A 133 -1.44 -3.64 11.31
N TYR A 134 -2.71 -3.90 11.58
CA TYR A 134 -3.58 -2.96 12.28
C TYR A 134 -3.61 -3.34 13.76
N MET A 135 -3.42 -2.35 14.64
CA MET A 135 -3.54 -2.56 16.08
C MET A 135 -5.01 -2.59 16.49
N TRP A 136 -5.36 -3.48 17.40
CA TRP A 136 -6.66 -3.49 18.07
C TRP A 136 -6.59 -2.78 19.43
N PRO A 137 -7.75 -2.32 19.98
CA PRO A 137 -7.83 -1.78 21.34
C PRO A 137 -7.26 -2.76 22.38
N ASP A 138 -7.60 -4.05 22.26
CA ASP A 138 -6.90 -5.11 23.00
C ASP A 138 -5.55 -5.41 22.32
N ARG A 139 -4.48 -4.84 22.88
CA ARG A 139 -3.11 -4.99 22.37
C ARG A 139 -2.64 -6.44 22.33
N SER A 140 -3.15 -7.28 23.23
CA SER A 140 -2.76 -8.70 23.28
C SER A 140 -3.10 -9.44 21.99
N LEU A 141 -4.22 -9.10 21.35
CA LEU A 141 -4.63 -9.64 20.05
C LEU A 141 -3.60 -9.30 18.96
N SER A 142 -3.13 -8.05 18.96
CA SER A 142 -2.14 -7.58 17.99
C SER A 142 -0.77 -8.22 18.22
N HIS A 143 -0.34 -8.32 19.48
CA HIS A 143 0.93 -8.96 19.83
C HIS A 143 0.96 -10.42 19.41
N ARG A 144 -0.14 -11.18 19.59
CA ARG A 144 -0.22 -12.57 19.10
C ARG A 144 -0.07 -12.66 17.57
N LEU A 145 -0.57 -11.67 16.81
CA LEU A 145 -0.33 -11.64 15.36
C LEU A 145 1.13 -11.36 15.01
N VAL A 146 1.79 -10.48 15.76
CA VAL A 146 3.22 -10.20 15.58
C VAL A 146 4.04 -11.47 15.80
N GLU A 147 3.76 -12.24 16.87
CA GLU A 147 4.44 -13.51 17.12
C GLU A 147 4.15 -14.55 16.01
N ARG A 148 2.91 -14.61 15.50
CA ARG A 148 2.59 -15.49 14.36
C ARG A 148 3.39 -15.09 13.11
N ALA A 149 3.46 -13.80 12.78
CA ALA A 149 4.23 -13.32 11.64
C ALA A 149 5.73 -13.64 11.77
N LYS A 150 6.28 -13.50 12.97
CA LYS A 150 7.65 -13.86 13.30
C LYS A 150 7.89 -15.37 13.12
N ALA A 151 7.00 -16.20 13.67
CA ALA A 151 7.08 -17.65 13.54
C ALA A 151 6.93 -18.13 12.08
N ALA A 152 6.15 -17.43 11.25
CA ALA A 152 5.99 -17.68 9.82
C ALA A 152 7.15 -17.14 8.95
N GLY A 153 8.19 -16.53 9.54
CA GLY A 153 9.39 -16.08 8.83
C GLY A 153 9.23 -14.78 8.04
N TYR A 154 8.30 -13.90 8.41
CA TYR A 154 8.17 -12.59 7.79
C TYR A 154 9.36 -11.69 8.16
N GLU A 155 9.95 -11.01 7.16
CA GLU A 155 11.17 -10.20 7.34
C GLU A 155 10.90 -8.77 7.84
N ALA A 156 9.68 -8.25 7.64
CA ALA A 156 9.31 -6.91 8.06
C ALA A 156 7.87 -6.84 8.61
N LEU A 157 7.70 -5.98 9.62
CA LEU A 157 6.40 -5.61 10.19
C LEU A 157 6.06 -4.19 9.76
N VAL A 158 4.91 -4.01 9.07
CA VAL A 158 4.41 -2.71 8.62
C VAL A 158 3.24 -2.29 9.51
N VAL A 159 3.49 -1.41 10.47
CA VAL A 159 2.45 -0.90 11.38
C VAL A 159 1.73 0.27 10.70
N THR A 160 0.44 0.09 10.45
CA THR A 160 -0.38 1.11 9.80
C THR A 160 -1.06 2.00 10.84
N VAL A 161 -0.76 3.30 10.82
CA VAL A 161 -1.15 4.26 11.85
C VAL A 161 -2.19 5.31 11.40
N ASP A 162 -2.51 5.36 10.11
CA ASP A 162 -3.47 6.32 9.52
C ASP A 162 -4.93 5.84 9.55
N GLY A 163 -5.25 4.87 10.40
CA GLY A 163 -6.54 4.19 10.45
C GLY A 163 -7.29 4.34 11.77
N ALA A 164 -7.09 5.41 12.55
CA ALA A 164 -7.78 5.66 13.82
C ALA A 164 -9.32 5.66 13.66
N ALA A 165 -9.81 6.17 12.54
CA ALA A 165 -11.22 6.08 12.14
C ALA A 165 -11.37 5.47 10.75
N ALA A 166 -12.58 4.98 10.43
CA ALA A 166 -12.89 4.54 9.06
C ALA A 166 -13.00 5.75 8.14
N GLY A 167 -12.28 5.74 7.03
CA GLY A 167 -12.60 6.64 5.94
C GLY A 167 -14.07 6.47 5.50
N ASN A 168 -14.75 7.57 5.24
CA ASN A 168 -16.14 7.56 4.81
C ASN A 168 -16.24 7.12 3.34
N ARG A 169 -16.34 5.82 3.12
CA ARG A 169 -16.40 5.21 1.77
C ARG A 169 -17.84 5.06 1.33
N GLU A 170 -18.48 6.16 0.99
CA GLU A 170 -19.90 6.22 0.63
C GLU A 170 -20.28 5.26 -0.50
N TYR A 171 -19.40 5.03 -1.46
CA TYR A 171 -19.64 4.10 -2.55
C TYR A 171 -19.87 2.67 -2.09
N ASN A 172 -19.21 2.25 -1.01
CA ASN A 172 -19.46 0.94 -0.44
C ASN A 172 -20.90 0.84 0.08
N LEU A 173 -21.38 1.87 0.79
CA LEU A 173 -22.74 1.94 1.28
C LEU A 173 -23.75 1.95 0.12
N ARG A 174 -23.53 2.81 -0.89
CA ARG A 174 -24.40 2.92 -2.08
C ARG A 174 -24.48 1.62 -2.89
N ASN A 175 -23.41 0.80 -2.87
CA ASN A 175 -23.39 -0.50 -3.55
C ASN A 175 -23.86 -1.66 -2.67
N GLY A 176 -24.23 -1.42 -1.40
CA GLY A 176 -24.52 -2.48 -0.44
C GLY A 176 -23.31 -3.39 -0.17
N PHE A 177 -22.10 -2.89 -0.44
CA PHE A 177 -20.84 -3.60 -0.19
C PHE A 177 -20.28 -3.16 1.17
N THR A 178 -20.93 -3.64 2.23
CA THR A 178 -20.53 -3.43 3.62
C THR A 178 -20.05 -4.73 4.25
N VAL A 179 -19.35 -4.65 5.36
CA VAL A 179 -19.12 -5.83 6.20
C VAL A 179 -19.95 -5.65 7.47
N PRO A 180 -20.97 -6.51 7.69
CA PRO A 180 -21.33 -7.69 6.90
C PRO A 180 -21.90 -7.33 5.53
N PHE A 181 -21.63 -8.21 4.55
CA PHE A 181 -22.19 -8.09 3.22
C PHE A 181 -23.71 -8.33 3.26
N SER A 182 -24.48 -7.39 2.75
CA SER A 182 -25.94 -7.52 2.65
C SER A 182 -26.36 -7.95 1.24
N PHE A 183 -27.18 -9.01 1.17
CA PHE A 183 -27.75 -9.47 -0.09
C PHE A 183 -28.92 -8.58 -0.48
N THR A 184 -28.71 -7.63 -1.40
CA THR A 184 -29.74 -6.80 -2.00
C THR A 184 -30.06 -7.30 -3.41
N ARG A 185 -31.26 -7.03 -3.91
CA ARG A 185 -31.63 -7.38 -5.31
C ARG A 185 -30.58 -6.82 -6.30
N ARG A 186 -30.08 -5.62 -6.04
CA ARG A 186 -29.09 -4.94 -6.90
C ARG A 186 -27.76 -5.67 -6.95
N ASN A 187 -27.18 -6.03 -5.80
CA ASN A 187 -25.87 -6.69 -5.80
C ASN A 187 -25.94 -8.16 -6.24
N VAL A 188 -27.08 -8.85 -5.98
CA VAL A 188 -27.31 -10.20 -6.52
C VAL A 188 -27.40 -10.16 -8.03
N THR A 189 -28.18 -9.22 -8.61
CA THR A 189 -28.26 -9.04 -10.07
C THR A 189 -26.91 -8.71 -10.67
N ASP A 190 -26.13 -7.82 -10.03
CA ASP A 190 -24.77 -7.47 -10.48
C ASP A 190 -23.84 -8.68 -10.50
N VAL A 191 -23.89 -9.54 -9.48
CA VAL A 191 -23.12 -10.80 -9.44
C VAL A 191 -23.54 -11.74 -10.56
N LEU A 192 -24.85 -11.90 -10.81
CA LEU A 192 -25.37 -12.74 -11.90
C LEU A 192 -24.95 -12.24 -13.29
N MET A 193 -24.78 -10.93 -13.47
CA MET A 193 -24.27 -10.32 -14.71
C MET A 193 -22.76 -10.52 -14.91
N HIS A 194 -22.04 -11.03 -13.87
CA HIS A 194 -20.61 -11.32 -13.93
C HIS A 194 -20.31 -12.81 -13.70
N PRO A 195 -20.82 -13.72 -14.60
CA PRO A 195 -20.71 -15.17 -14.39
C PRO A 195 -19.26 -15.65 -14.26
N GLY A 196 -18.32 -15.01 -14.98
CA GLY A 196 -16.89 -15.34 -14.88
C GLY A 196 -16.32 -15.12 -13.47
N TRP A 197 -16.78 -14.09 -12.75
CA TRP A 197 -16.40 -13.86 -11.36
C TRP A 197 -17.21 -14.77 -10.42
N MET A 198 -18.51 -14.91 -10.65
CA MET A 198 -19.38 -15.74 -9.83
C MET A 198 -18.89 -17.18 -9.74
N PHE A 199 -18.56 -17.81 -10.87
CA PHE A 199 -18.08 -19.19 -10.90
C PHE A 199 -16.57 -19.29 -10.60
N GLY A 200 -15.76 -18.35 -11.07
CA GLY A 200 -14.31 -18.39 -10.95
C GLY A 200 -13.81 -17.97 -9.55
N VAL A 201 -14.60 -17.24 -8.78
CA VAL A 201 -14.20 -16.75 -7.45
C VAL A 201 -15.19 -17.23 -6.38
N LEU A 202 -16.44 -16.73 -6.39
CA LEU A 202 -17.38 -16.99 -5.30
C LEU A 202 -17.73 -18.46 -5.16
N ALA A 203 -18.21 -19.10 -6.24
CA ALA A 203 -18.57 -20.51 -6.22
C ALA A 203 -17.36 -21.39 -5.86
N ARG A 204 -16.20 -21.05 -6.38
CA ARG A 204 -14.95 -21.77 -6.06
C ARG A 204 -14.62 -21.74 -4.57
N TYR A 205 -14.75 -20.58 -3.92
CA TYR A 205 -14.62 -20.51 -2.46
C TYR A 205 -15.66 -21.36 -1.74
N VAL A 206 -16.93 -21.22 -2.10
CA VAL A 206 -18.04 -21.95 -1.44
C VAL A 206 -17.84 -23.46 -1.49
N PHE A 207 -17.38 -24.00 -2.64
CA PHE A 207 -17.19 -25.44 -2.84
C PHE A 207 -15.84 -25.98 -2.34
N THR A 208 -14.87 -25.12 -1.97
CA THR A 208 -13.53 -25.58 -1.49
C THR A 208 -13.32 -25.25 -0.01
N THR A 209 -13.20 -23.96 0.32
CA THR A 209 -12.83 -23.47 1.66
C THR A 209 -14.01 -22.86 2.43
N GLY A 210 -15.20 -22.77 1.79
CA GLY A 210 -16.37 -22.12 2.35
C GLY A 210 -16.36 -20.60 2.08
N MET A 211 -17.33 -19.89 2.70
CA MET A 211 -17.44 -18.44 2.54
C MET A 211 -16.15 -17.74 3.02
N PRO A 212 -15.56 -16.84 2.23
CA PRO A 212 -14.34 -16.13 2.58
C PRO A 212 -14.44 -15.41 3.95
N ARG A 213 -13.33 -15.36 4.65
CA ARG A 213 -13.18 -14.69 5.94
C ARG A 213 -11.80 -14.03 6.03
N TYR A 214 -11.61 -13.15 7.00
CA TYR A 214 -10.30 -12.55 7.29
C TYR A 214 -9.44 -13.54 8.08
N GLU A 215 -8.56 -14.28 7.38
CA GLU A 215 -7.82 -15.39 7.96
C GLU A 215 -6.76 -14.99 8.99
N ASN A 216 -6.28 -13.75 8.92
CA ASN A 216 -5.29 -13.24 9.86
C ASN A 216 -5.91 -12.57 11.10
N TYR A 217 -7.23 -12.43 11.16
CA TYR A 217 -7.88 -11.94 12.38
C TYR A 217 -7.74 -12.97 13.50
N PRO A 218 -7.58 -12.52 14.77
CA PRO A 218 -7.62 -13.41 15.93
C PRO A 218 -8.88 -14.26 15.94
N SER A 219 -8.77 -15.48 16.48
CA SER A 219 -9.88 -16.46 16.49
C SER A 219 -11.17 -15.90 17.10
N GLU A 220 -11.03 -15.05 18.10
CA GLU A 220 -12.12 -14.42 18.86
C GLU A 220 -12.98 -13.49 18.02
N ILE A 221 -12.40 -12.90 16.95
CA ILE A 221 -13.05 -11.92 16.09
C ILE A 221 -13.04 -12.33 14.61
N ARG A 222 -12.59 -13.56 14.30
CA ARG A 222 -12.52 -14.10 12.94
C ARG A 222 -13.89 -14.55 12.46
N ASN A 223 -14.55 -13.69 11.72
CA ASN A 223 -15.87 -13.95 11.15
C ASN A 223 -15.82 -14.05 9.62
N ARG A 224 -16.84 -14.72 9.05
CA ARG A 224 -17.09 -14.69 7.61
C ARG A 224 -17.39 -13.26 7.18
N ILE A 225 -17.06 -12.88 5.96
CA ILE A 225 -17.36 -11.53 5.42
C ILE A 225 -18.85 -11.22 5.39
N THR A 226 -19.71 -12.24 5.50
CA THR A 226 -21.19 -12.13 5.57
C THR A 226 -21.72 -12.05 7.01
N ALA A 227 -20.89 -12.26 8.02
CA ALA A 227 -21.30 -12.21 9.42
C ALA A 227 -21.03 -10.82 10.03
N GLN A 228 -21.88 -10.41 10.98
CA GLN A 228 -21.63 -9.17 11.71
C GLN A 228 -20.30 -9.24 12.47
N PRO A 229 -19.44 -8.21 12.37
CA PRO A 229 -18.28 -8.12 13.24
C PRO A 229 -18.75 -8.04 14.69
N MET A 230 -18.16 -8.84 15.57
CA MET A 230 -18.43 -8.71 17.01
C MET A 230 -17.90 -7.35 17.50
N GLY A 231 -18.83 -6.42 17.79
CA GLY A 231 -18.54 -5.10 18.34
C GLY A 231 -17.89 -4.11 17.35
N LYS A 232 -18.58 -3.04 16.99
CA LYS A 232 -18.04 -1.97 16.12
C LYS A 232 -16.77 -1.31 16.67
N SER A 233 -16.60 -1.29 17.99
CA SER A 233 -15.45 -0.70 18.69
C SER A 233 -14.20 -1.58 18.71
N MET A 234 -14.31 -2.89 18.45
CA MET A 234 -13.16 -3.80 18.52
C MET A 234 -12.27 -3.79 17.25
N LEU A 235 -12.74 -3.24 16.15
CA LEU A 235 -12.04 -3.32 14.86
C LEU A 235 -11.09 -2.14 14.58
N ARG A 236 -11.03 -1.13 15.46
CA ARG A 236 -10.23 0.08 15.24
C ARG A 236 -9.62 0.55 16.53
N CYS A 237 -8.38 0.97 16.44
CA CYS A 237 -7.63 1.52 17.55
C CYS A 237 -7.44 3.01 17.33
N ASP A 238 -8.34 3.82 17.89
CA ASP A 238 -8.22 5.28 17.99
C ASP A 238 -7.36 5.73 19.18
N SER A 239 -6.93 4.78 20.02
CA SER A 239 -6.04 4.98 21.17
C SER A 239 -4.59 4.53 20.93
N LEU A 240 -4.19 4.35 19.65
CA LEU A 240 -2.82 4.01 19.27
C LEU A 240 -1.88 5.19 19.51
N THR A 241 -0.77 4.94 20.19
CA THR A 241 0.25 5.93 20.53
C THR A 241 1.65 5.49 20.13
N TRP A 242 2.63 6.39 20.25
CA TRP A 242 4.03 6.09 20.03
C TRP A 242 4.60 5.06 21.02
N ASP A 243 4.00 4.93 22.21
CA ASP A 243 4.40 3.91 23.20
C ASP A 243 4.05 2.51 22.72
N ASP A 244 2.93 2.33 22.02
CA ASP A 244 2.60 1.07 21.36
C ASP A 244 3.69 0.67 20.36
N LEU A 245 4.23 1.64 19.60
CA LEU A 245 5.32 1.38 18.66
C LEU A 245 6.61 0.96 19.37
N ARG A 246 6.95 1.60 20.51
CA ARG A 246 8.09 1.20 21.36
C ARG A 246 7.93 -0.22 21.88
N VAL A 247 6.72 -0.62 22.26
CA VAL A 247 6.43 -2.01 22.66
C VAL A 247 6.60 -2.96 21.47
N LEU A 248 6.05 -2.61 20.30
CA LEU A 248 6.22 -3.41 19.08
C LEU A 248 7.70 -3.58 18.71
N ARG A 249 8.53 -2.54 18.85
CA ARG A 249 9.98 -2.64 18.60
C ARG A 249 10.64 -3.68 19.52
N LYS A 250 10.22 -3.78 20.78
CA LYS A 250 10.79 -4.78 21.72
C LYS A 250 10.47 -6.23 21.35
N ILE A 251 9.27 -6.48 20.83
CA ILE A 251 8.82 -7.84 20.47
C ILE A 251 9.16 -8.24 19.03
N TRP A 252 9.39 -7.26 18.15
CA TRP A 252 9.74 -7.49 16.74
C TRP A 252 11.22 -7.14 16.49
N PRO A 253 12.13 -8.11 16.39
CA PRO A 253 13.57 -7.83 16.25
C PRO A 253 14.02 -7.51 14.83
N HIS A 254 13.16 -7.75 13.83
CA HIS A 254 13.46 -7.53 12.41
C HIS A 254 13.06 -6.12 11.95
N THR A 255 12.96 -5.90 10.65
CA THR A 255 12.60 -4.58 10.08
C THR A 255 11.22 -4.13 10.53
N LEU A 256 11.16 -2.96 11.21
CA LEU A 256 9.94 -2.31 11.68
C LEU A 256 9.66 -1.06 10.83
N ILE A 257 8.49 -1.01 10.21
CA ILE A 257 8.10 0.05 9.27
C ILE A 257 6.82 0.71 9.75
N VAL A 258 6.78 2.05 9.78
CA VAL A 258 5.57 2.82 10.12
C VAL A 258 4.93 3.35 8.85
N LYS A 259 3.66 2.99 8.60
CA LYS A 259 2.91 3.38 7.40
C LYS A 259 1.78 4.34 7.72
N GLY A 260 1.62 5.40 6.92
CA GLY A 260 0.57 6.40 7.07
C GLY A 260 1.11 7.76 7.53
N ILE A 261 2.40 7.99 7.33
CA ILE A 261 3.08 9.21 7.72
C ILE A 261 2.88 10.28 6.63
N LEU A 262 2.41 11.47 7.03
CA LEU A 262 2.29 12.66 6.18
C LEU A 262 2.90 13.91 6.81
N HIS A 263 3.47 13.79 8.02
CA HIS A 263 4.09 14.93 8.70
C HIS A 263 5.55 14.59 9.06
N PRO A 264 6.52 15.49 8.77
CA PRO A 264 7.95 15.23 9.07
C PRO A 264 8.23 14.96 10.53
N GLN A 265 7.50 15.58 11.46
CA GLN A 265 7.66 15.35 12.90
C GLN A 265 7.26 13.92 13.30
N ASP A 266 6.21 13.35 12.67
CA ASP A 266 5.83 11.96 12.93
C ASP A 266 6.90 10.99 12.41
N ALA A 267 7.58 11.33 11.30
CA ALA A 267 8.71 10.56 10.82
C ALA A 267 9.90 10.60 11.80
N LEU A 268 10.18 11.74 12.44
CA LEU A 268 11.19 11.86 13.48
C LEU A 268 10.82 11.03 14.71
N LEU A 269 9.57 11.10 15.17
CA LEU A 269 9.06 10.28 16.28
C LEU A 269 9.13 8.78 15.97
N ALA A 270 8.85 8.37 14.73
CA ALA A 270 9.02 6.98 14.30
C ALA A 270 10.49 6.53 14.43
N ALA A 271 11.44 7.40 14.02
CA ALA A 271 12.86 7.12 14.19
C ALA A 271 13.27 7.02 15.67
N ASP A 272 12.74 7.88 16.53
CA ASP A 272 13.01 7.87 17.97
C ASP A 272 12.39 6.64 18.67
N CYS A 273 11.34 6.06 18.10
CA CYS A 273 10.75 4.80 18.55
C CYS A 273 11.49 3.55 18.02
N GLY A 274 12.57 3.72 17.24
CA GLY A 274 13.38 2.63 16.72
C GLY A 274 12.79 1.96 15.47
N ALA A 275 11.98 2.66 14.68
CA ALA A 275 11.60 2.20 13.35
C ALA A 275 12.83 2.17 12.41
N ASP A 276 12.82 1.28 11.43
CA ASP A 276 13.85 1.17 10.38
C ASP A 276 13.44 1.93 9.12
N ALA A 277 12.14 2.14 8.95
CA ALA A 277 11.58 2.83 7.79
C ALA A 277 10.23 3.50 8.08
N VAL A 278 9.90 4.47 7.23
CA VAL A 278 8.56 5.04 7.14
C VAL A 278 8.01 4.91 5.73
N ILE A 279 6.68 4.71 5.64
CA ILE A 279 5.94 4.79 4.38
C ILE A 279 5.10 6.06 4.40
N VAL A 280 5.49 7.02 3.56
CA VAL A 280 4.71 8.25 3.32
C VAL A 280 3.46 7.87 2.54
N SER A 281 2.29 8.04 3.15
CA SER A 281 1.05 7.44 2.65
C SER A 281 -0.17 8.20 3.14
N ASN A 282 -1.16 8.40 2.26
CA ASN A 282 -2.53 8.79 2.60
C ASN A 282 -3.53 7.66 2.36
N HIS A 283 -3.07 6.40 2.49
CA HIS A 283 -3.88 5.20 2.26
C HIS A 283 -4.51 5.13 0.87
N GLY A 284 -3.90 5.78 -0.12
CA GLY A 284 -4.43 5.85 -1.48
C GLY A 284 -5.70 6.68 -1.61
N GLY A 285 -5.89 7.71 -0.77
CA GLY A 285 -7.08 8.55 -0.74
C GLY A 285 -8.31 7.81 -0.19
N ARG A 286 -8.13 6.91 0.78
CA ARG A 286 -9.19 6.03 1.33
C ARG A 286 -9.56 6.34 2.78
N ASN A 287 -8.83 7.24 3.45
CA ASN A 287 -9.07 7.65 4.82
C ASN A 287 -9.49 9.13 4.85
N LEU A 288 -8.62 10.06 5.20
CA LEU A 288 -8.92 11.51 5.20
C LEU A 288 -8.93 12.04 3.76
N ASP A 289 -10.09 12.46 3.26
CA ASP A 289 -10.23 12.85 1.84
C ASP A 289 -9.50 14.15 1.48
N SER A 290 -9.41 15.12 2.39
CA SER A 290 -8.70 16.38 2.14
C SER A 290 -7.20 16.34 2.49
N SER A 291 -6.62 15.13 2.63
CA SER A 291 -5.19 14.98 2.93
C SER A 291 -4.31 15.32 1.72
N MET A 292 -3.09 15.78 2.00
CA MET A 292 -2.06 16.03 0.99
C MET A 292 -1.71 14.74 0.23
N ALA A 293 -1.26 14.88 -1.01
CA ALA A 293 -0.69 13.74 -1.73
C ALA A 293 0.70 13.39 -1.15
N PRO A 294 1.00 12.10 -0.90
CA PRO A 294 2.28 11.68 -0.34
C PRO A 294 3.49 12.17 -1.12
N ILE A 295 3.39 12.28 -2.45
CA ILE A 295 4.50 12.78 -3.29
C ILE A 295 4.81 14.27 -3.03
N GLU A 296 3.84 15.05 -2.55
CA GLU A 296 4.03 16.47 -2.21
C GLU A 296 4.78 16.62 -0.89
N VAL A 297 4.52 15.76 0.08
CA VAL A 297 5.14 15.77 1.42
C VAL A 297 6.50 15.03 1.43
N LEU A 298 6.72 14.16 0.45
CA LEU A 298 7.90 13.30 0.38
C LEU A 298 9.24 14.04 0.56
N PRO A 299 9.49 15.21 -0.09
CA PRO A 299 10.74 15.92 0.07
C PRO A 299 11.03 16.34 1.52
N GLU A 300 10.01 16.85 2.22
CA GLU A 300 10.15 17.31 3.62
C GLU A 300 10.45 16.13 4.55
N VAL A 301 9.77 14.99 4.35
CA VAL A 301 10.03 13.78 5.13
C VAL A 301 11.44 13.23 4.85
N VAL A 302 11.87 13.19 3.58
CA VAL A 302 13.23 12.76 3.23
C VAL A 302 14.28 13.66 3.86
N ASP A 303 14.09 14.97 3.82
CA ASP A 303 15.03 15.94 4.39
C ASP A 303 15.11 15.80 5.92
N ALA A 304 13.98 15.49 6.59
CA ALA A 304 13.94 15.29 8.03
C ALA A 304 14.61 13.99 8.49
N VAL A 305 14.36 12.87 7.82
CA VAL A 305 14.73 11.54 8.34
C VAL A 305 15.54 10.67 7.38
N GLY A 306 15.77 11.07 6.15
CA GLY A 306 16.39 10.22 5.13
C GLY A 306 17.81 9.71 5.46
N LYS A 307 18.49 10.31 6.44
CA LYS A 307 19.78 9.83 6.98
C LYS A 307 19.62 8.82 8.12
N ARG A 308 18.43 8.73 8.73
CA ARG A 308 18.12 7.89 9.89
C ARG A 308 17.25 6.70 9.51
N LEU A 309 16.31 6.92 8.58
CA LEU A 309 15.30 5.95 8.16
C LEU A 309 15.30 5.73 6.66
N THR A 310 14.93 4.53 6.24
CA THR A 310 14.54 4.29 4.85
C THR A 310 13.17 4.93 4.60
N VAL A 311 13.09 5.87 3.66
CA VAL A 311 11.82 6.50 3.28
C VAL A 311 11.26 5.80 2.05
N ILE A 312 10.05 5.29 2.20
CA ILE A 312 9.26 4.62 1.16
C ILE A 312 7.99 5.45 0.95
N VAL A 313 7.38 5.39 -0.23
CA VAL A 313 6.16 6.14 -0.52
C VAL A 313 5.15 5.30 -1.26
N ASP A 314 3.85 5.54 -1.03
CA ASP A 314 2.77 4.95 -1.80
C ASP A 314 1.77 6.02 -2.29
N SER A 315 0.65 5.58 -2.78
CA SER A 315 -0.48 6.38 -3.26
C SER A 315 -0.28 7.00 -4.65
N GLY A 316 -1.19 6.68 -5.52
CA GLY A 316 -1.30 7.31 -6.83
C GLY A 316 -0.45 6.72 -7.96
N PHE A 317 0.48 5.83 -7.72
CA PHE A 317 1.37 5.25 -8.74
C PHE A 317 0.61 4.48 -9.83
N ARG A 318 0.82 4.86 -11.09
CA ARG A 318 0.21 4.23 -12.28
C ARG A 318 1.19 4.08 -13.45
N ARG A 319 2.31 4.81 -13.45
CA ARG A 319 3.31 4.84 -14.52
C ARG A 319 4.71 4.66 -13.95
N GLY A 320 5.63 4.12 -14.75
CA GLY A 320 7.04 4.06 -14.38
C GLY A 320 7.66 5.44 -14.11
N SER A 321 7.19 6.47 -14.81
CA SER A 321 7.61 7.85 -14.56
C SER A 321 7.22 8.35 -13.15
N ASP A 322 6.08 7.89 -12.60
CA ASP A 322 5.69 8.24 -11.22
C ASP A 322 6.73 7.67 -10.23
N VAL A 323 7.18 6.44 -10.48
CA VAL A 323 8.22 5.78 -9.68
C VAL A 323 9.53 6.55 -9.74
N VAL A 324 10.00 6.88 -10.95
CA VAL A 324 11.25 7.64 -11.16
C VAL A 324 11.20 9.00 -10.46
N LYS A 325 10.06 9.71 -10.52
CA LYS A 325 9.87 10.99 -9.80
C LYS A 325 10.01 10.83 -8.30
N ALA A 326 9.38 9.82 -7.71
CA ALA A 326 9.47 9.57 -6.28
C ALA A 326 10.90 9.23 -5.83
N LEU A 327 11.62 8.41 -6.61
CA LEU A 327 13.02 8.07 -6.34
C LEU A 327 13.94 9.29 -6.47
N ALA A 328 13.71 10.13 -7.47
CA ALA A 328 14.46 11.39 -7.65
C ALA A 328 14.21 12.39 -6.51
N LEU A 329 13.05 12.33 -5.86
CA LEU A 329 12.74 13.10 -4.63
C LEU A 329 13.37 12.52 -3.37
N GLY A 330 13.98 11.32 -3.44
CA GLY A 330 14.72 10.71 -2.35
C GLY A 330 14.05 9.48 -1.71
N ALA A 331 12.91 9.02 -2.21
CA ALA A 331 12.37 7.73 -1.80
C ALA A 331 13.32 6.59 -2.20
N LYS A 332 13.43 5.57 -1.34
CA LYS A 332 14.25 4.39 -1.62
C LYS A 332 13.51 3.36 -2.48
N ALA A 333 12.22 3.25 -2.28
CA ALA A 333 11.31 2.37 -3.01
C ALA A 333 9.88 2.92 -2.97
N VAL A 334 9.00 2.33 -3.76
CA VAL A 334 7.56 2.67 -3.78
C VAL A 334 6.69 1.44 -3.54
N LEU A 335 5.53 1.63 -2.89
CA LEU A 335 4.52 0.58 -2.82
C LEU A 335 3.45 0.79 -3.89
N ILE A 336 3.08 -0.28 -4.55
CA ILE A 336 1.98 -0.31 -5.52
C ILE A 336 0.85 -1.22 -5.03
N GLY A 337 -0.36 -0.66 -4.90
CA GLY A 337 -1.55 -1.38 -4.42
C GLY A 337 -2.53 -1.68 -5.56
N ARG A 338 -3.42 -0.73 -5.87
CA ARG A 338 -4.50 -0.91 -6.86
C ARG A 338 -4.01 -1.46 -8.22
N ALA A 339 -2.82 -1.04 -8.67
CA ALA A 339 -2.29 -1.46 -9.98
C ALA A 339 -2.13 -2.99 -10.06
N THR A 340 -1.58 -3.62 -9.04
CA THR A 340 -1.44 -5.08 -8.98
C THR A 340 -2.78 -5.77 -8.75
N LEU A 341 -3.72 -5.17 -7.99
CA LEU A 341 -5.07 -5.71 -7.83
C LEU A 341 -5.85 -5.73 -9.14
N TYR A 342 -5.71 -4.72 -10.01
CA TYR A 342 -6.34 -4.74 -11.34
C TYR A 342 -5.79 -5.91 -12.17
N GLY A 343 -4.48 -6.10 -12.16
CA GLY A 343 -3.85 -7.25 -12.81
C GLY A 343 -4.38 -8.58 -12.25
N THR A 344 -4.40 -8.72 -10.91
CA THR A 344 -4.94 -9.91 -10.22
C THR A 344 -6.40 -10.17 -10.62
N ALA A 345 -7.23 -9.14 -10.72
CA ALA A 345 -8.60 -9.29 -11.16
C ALA A 345 -8.70 -9.82 -12.59
N VAL A 346 -7.81 -9.43 -13.48
CA VAL A 346 -7.83 -9.82 -14.90
C VAL A 346 -7.27 -11.23 -15.11
N GLY A 347 -6.14 -11.58 -14.51
CA GLY A 347 -5.39 -12.81 -14.83
C GLY A 347 -4.83 -13.55 -13.62
N GLY A 348 -5.26 -13.26 -12.37
CA GLY A 348 -4.69 -13.89 -11.18
C GLY A 348 -3.20 -13.56 -11.04
N GLU A 349 -2.38 -14.59 -10.80
CA GLU A 349 -0.91 -14.46 -10.70
C GLU A 349 -0.29 -13.86 -11.97
N ALA A 350 -0.65 -14.36 -13.15
CA ALA A 350 -0.13 -13.85 -14.42
C ALA A 350 -0.51 -12.37 -14.66
N GLY A 351 -1.72 -11.97 -14.23
CA GLY A 351 -2.14 -10.58 -14.31
C GLY A 351 -1.40 -9.67 -13.33
N ALA A 352 -1.12 -10.14 -12.11
CA ALA A 352 -0.27 -9.44 -11.15
C ALA A 352 1.16 -9.26 -11.70
N ALA A 353 1.74 -10.34 -12.28
CA ALA A 353 3.05 -10.29 -12.94
C ALA A 353 3.05 -9.27 -14.09
N ARG A 354 2.00 -9.24 -14.93
CA ARG A 354 1.90 -8.25 -16.03
C ARG A 354 1.89 -6.81 -15.49
N ALA A 355 1.17 -6.54 -14.40
CA ALA A 355 1.20 -5.22 -13.79
C ALA A 355 2.61 -4.81 -13.31
N ILE A 356 3.36 -5.74 -12.73
CA ILE A 356 4.75 -5.52 -12.33
C ILE A 356 5.64 -5.29 -13.56
N ASP A 357 5.48 -6.09 -14.62
CA ASP A 357 6.24 -5.95 -15.86
C ASP A 357 6.00 -4.61 -16.55
N LEU A 358 4.76 -4.12 -16.58
CA LEU A 358 4.44 -2.79 -17.11
C LEU A 358 5.22 -1.69 -16.39
N PHE A 359 5.32 -1.73 -15.06
CA PHE A 359 6.14 -0.77 -14.32
C PHE A 359 7.63 -0.95 -14.64
N ARG A 360 8.13 -2.18 -14.70
CA ARG A 360 9.54 -2.47 -15.02
C ARG A 360 9.92 -1.93 -16.39
N GLU A 361 9.11 -2.20 -17.42
CA GLU A 361 9.33 -1.74 -18.79
C GLU A 361 9.28 -0.21 -18.89
N GLU A 362 8.33 0.42 -18.18
CA GLU A 362 8.20 1.88 -18.17
C GLU A 362 9.33 2.57 -17.39
N ILE A 363 9.77 2.03 -16.26
CA ILE A 363 10.93 2.57 -15.51
C ILE A 363 12.18 2.47 -16.37
N ASP A 364 12.43 1.34 -17.02
CA ASP A 364 13.57 1.14 -17.91
C ASP A 364 13.60 2.18 -19.03
N ARG A 365 12.46 2.38 -19.69
CA ARG A 365 12.32 3.38 -20.76
C ARG A 365 12.53 4.80 -20.24
N VAL A 366 11.99 5.14 -19.08
CA VAL A 366 12.15 6.47 -18.48
C VAL A 366 13.61 6.72 -18.12
N LEU A 367 14.32 5.76 -17.53
CA LEU A 367 15.76 5.89 -17.24
C LEU A 367 16.57 6.13 -18.51
N ALA A 368 16.28 5.38 -19.58
CA ALA A 368 16.93 5.57 -20.88
C ALA A 368 16.72 6.97 -21.45
N LEU A 369 15.45 7.41 -21.51
CA LEU A 369 15.09 8.73 -22.07
C LEU A 369 15.56 9.89 -21.17
N LEU A 370 15.71 9.63 -19.87
CA LEU A 370 16.19 10.63 -18.90
C LEU A 370 17.72 10.80 -18.91
N GLY A 371 18.44 9.87 -19.55
CA GLY A 371 19.90 9.84 -19.51
C GLY A 371 20.41 9.47 -18.11
N CYS A 372 19.75 8.52 -17.43
CA CYS A 372 20.10 8.08 -16.08
C CYS A 372 20.47 6.58 -16.09
N PRO A 373 21.74 6.21 -15.86
CA PRO A 373 22.18 4.81 -16.03
C PRO A 373 21.79 3.90 -14.87
N ARG A 374 21.34 4.41 -13.72
CA ARG A 374 20.99 3.62 -12.53
C ARG A 374 20.13 4.40 -11.55
N ILE A 375 19.29 3.70 -10.81
CA ILE A 375 18.41 4.29 -9.79
C ILE A 375 19.20 5.13 -8.76
N SER A 376 20.39 4.67 -8.34
CA SER A 376 21.21 5.39 -7.37
C SER A 376 21.79 6.72 -7.87
N ALA A 377 21.70 6.99 -9.17
CA ALA A 377 22.11 8.26 -9.77
C ALA A 377 20.96 9.28 -9.88
N LEU A 378 19.72 8.86 -9.56
CA LEU A 378 18.60 9.78 -9.54
C LEU A 378 18.75 10.80 -8.41
N SER A 379 18.48 12.07 -8.74
CA SER A 379 18.48 13.19 -7.80
C SER A 379 17.41 14.20 -8.18
N ARG A 380 17.18 15.19 -7.33
CA ARG A 380 16.26 16.30 -7.61
C ARG A 380 16.64 17.11 -8.86
N ASP A 381 17.89 17.02 -9.33
CA ASP A 381 18.37 17.70 -10.55
C ASP A 381 17.68 17.19 -11.83
N TYR A 382 17.13 15.98 -11.78
CA TYR A 382 16.33 15.41 -12.86
C TYR A 382 14.87 15.89 -12.85
N LEU A 383 14.51 16.78 -11.91
CA LEU A 383 13.14 17.25 -11.73
C LEU A 383 13.01 18.73 -11.95
N VAL A 384 11.82 19.12 -12.46
CA VAL A 384 11.31 20.48 -12.37
C VAL A 384 10.09 20.40 -11.46
N LEU A 385 10.20 20.99 -10.28
CA LEU A 385 9.13 21.04 -9.29
C LEU A 385 8.25 22.27 -9.56
N PRO A 386 6.94 22.22 -9.24
CA PRO A 386 6.11 23.39 -9.26
C PRO A 386 6.68 24.43 -8.29
N GLU A 387 6.69 25.70 -8.71
CA GLU A 387 7.05 26.79 -7.81
C GLU A 387 6.07 26.84 -6.64
N THR A 388 6.58 26.71 -5.42
CA THR A 388 5.77 26.93 -4.22
C THR A 388 5.50 28.43 -4.14
N PRO A 389 4.23 28.88 -4.16
CA PRO A 389 3.95 30.31 -4.02
C PRO A 389 4.60 30.83 -2.73
N PRO A 390 5.36 31.95 -2.76
CA PRO A 390 6.07 32.46 -1.57
C PRO A 390 5.18 32.77 -0.37
N ALA A 391 3.88 32.93 -0.59
CA ALA A 391 2.90 33.27 0.45
C ALA A 391 2.55 32.13 1.45
N LEU A 392 2.81 30.87 1.10
CA LEU A 392 2.51 29.75 2.01
C LEU A 392 3.62 29.49 3.03
N LEU A 393 4.83 29.99 2.81
CA LEU A 393 5.98 29.84 3.72
C LEU A 393 6.13 31.01 4.69
N ALA A 394 5.45 32.12 4.48
CA ALA A 394 5.62 33.36 5.26
C ALA A 394 4.79 33.41 6.58
N GLY A 395 4.00 32.39 6.89
CA GLY A 395 2.99 32.48 7.95
C GLY A 395 3.14 31.53 9.14
N ILE A 396 4.17 30.67 9.17
CA ILE A 396 4.36 29.78 10.35
C ILE A 396 5.43 30.40 11.27
N PRO A 397 5.05 30.97 12.41
CA PRO A 397 6.04 31.46 13.38
C PRO A 397 6.89 30.29 13.85
N LYS A 398 8.21 30.49 14.00
CA LYS A 398 9.13 29.49 14.57
C LYS A 398 8.66 28.98 15.95
N ALA A 399 7.91 29.76 16.70
CA ALA A 399 7.31 29.37 17.97
C ALA A 399 6.21 28.29 17.89
N ALA A 400 5.63 28.03 16.71
CA ALA A 400 4.66 26.93 16.52
C ALA A 400 5.33 25.56 16.31
N LEU A 401 6.66 25.51 16.26
CA LEU A 401 7.48 24.30 16.15
C LEU A 401 7.94 23.77 17.50
N GLU A 402 7.65 24.47 18.61
CA GLU A 402 7.95 24.00 19.95
C GLU A 402 6.74 23.21 20.47
N LEU A 403 6.99 21.96 20.88
CA LEU A 403 5.98 21.13 21.54
C LEU A 403 5.43 21.88 22.78
N PRO A 404 4.11 21.88 23.00
CA PRO A 404 3.56 22.45 24.21
C PRO A 404 4.20 21.76 25.42
N GLU A 405 4.56 22.55 26.44
CA GLU A 405 5.24 22.08 27.65
C GLU A 405 4.54 20.93 28.38
N SER A 406 3.24 20.75 28.14
CA SER A 406 2.47 19.60 28.63
C SER A 406 2.95 18.23 28.10
N ALA A 407 3.76 18.20 27.04
CA ALA A 407 4.36 16.96 26.50
C ALA A 407 5.71 16.62 27.14
N LYS A 408 6.30 17.55 27.94
CA LYS A 408 7.59 17.36 28.62
C LYS A 408 7.46 16.83 30.06
N VAL A 409 6.28 16.85 30.65
CA VAL A 409 6.08 16.55 32.07
C VAL A 409 5.68 15.10 32.37
N ALA A 410 5.56 14.24 31.38
CA ALA A 410 5.20 12.81 31.60
C ALA A 410 6.42 11.88 31.79
N GLY A 411 7.59 12.41 32.17
CA GLY A 411 8.84 11.65 32.26
C GLY A 411 9.49 11.56 33.63
N GLU A 412 8.89 12.11 34.69
CA GLU A 412 9.39 11.97 36.07
C GLU A 412 8.22 11.62 36.98
N HIS A 413 7.96 10.32 37.13
CA HIS A 413 7.56 9.66 38.40
C HIS A 413 7.51 8.14 38.16
#